data_847800bb045721140e14c584ea16e8ab
#
_entry.id   847800bb045721140e14c584ea16e8ab
#
_cell.length_a   1.000
_cell.length_b   1.000
_cell.length_c   1.000
_cell.angle_alpha   90.00
_cell.angle_beta   90.00
_cell.angle_gamma   90.00
#
_symmetry.space_group_name_H-M   'P 1'
#
loop_
_entity.id
_entity.type
_entity.pdbx_description
1 polymer ?
#
loop_
_entity_poly.entity_id
_entity_poly.type
_entity_poly.pdbx_seq_one_letter_code
_entity_poly.pdbx_strand_id
1 'polypeptide(L)'
;ALSLRPEQMAHLLDMLWSLDLLHRIDGDPVRYRCQPLAQAYFCQGQPGYCADAWRYRRRSLSHFSEQLNELLDLDSPPPDPYVQTNATGWANAARVQIGQEQRAIAVAAACEAIACVPGAADARRILDLGGGPGLIGIALVQTRPDSTGVVFDWPETAAVAQENIAQAGLAGRMTVIGGDLAVDPIGQGYDLIWCSSVLHFLPDPAATLRKMHDALAPGGQLVMAHAEIPADARAAARVLPYYLPMLLLGRRVTRAGELGRMLQDSGYQDVRGFDADRFPMAPVHVLTARRTAA
;
A
#
# COMPACT_ATOMS: atom_id res chain seq x y z
N ALA A 1 -16.01 14.84 29.83
CA ALA A 1 -14.75 14.68 30.55
C ALA A 1 -14.37 13.20 30.48
N LEU A 2 -13.11 12.90 30.16
CA LEU A 2 -12.57 11.55 30.17
C LEU A 2 -12.37 11.16 31.63
N SER A 3 -13.07 10.19 32.19
CA SER A 3 -12.96 9.72 33.57
C SER A 3 -11.56 9.11 33.85
N LEU A 4 -10.51 9.93 33.74
CA LEU A 4 -9.10 9.53 33.86
C LEU A 4 -8.47 10.19 35.12
N ARG A 5 -7.49 9.54 35.69
CA ARG A 5 -6.71 10.06 36.82
C ARG A 5 -5.79 11.18 36.36
N PRO A 6 -5.89 12.41 36.91
CA PRO A 6 -5.15 13.57 36.40
C PRO A 6 -3.62 13.40 36.43
N GLU A 7 -3.08 12.82 37.51
CA GLU A 7 -1.63 12.64 37.69
C GLU A 7 -1.06 11.69 36.62
N GLN A 8 -1.70 10.52 36.38
CA GLN A 8 -1.28 9.56 35.38
C GLN A 8 -1.42 10.14 33.98
N MET A 9 -2.46 10.96 33.78
CA MET A 9 -2.66 11.65 32.50
C MET A 9 -1.56 12.68 32.23
N ALA A 10 -1.10 13.41 33.25
CA ALA A 10 0.00 14.34 33.13
C ALA A 10 1.28 13.65 32.59
N HIS A 11 1.65 12.50 33.16
CA HIS A 11 2.80 11.73 32.70
C HIS A 11 2.65 11.24 31.25
N LEU A 12 1.45 10.79 30.86
CA LEU A 12 1.18 10.39 29.47
C LEU A 12 1.29 11.58 28.51
N LEU A 13 0.78 12.74 28.89
CA LEU A 13 0.86 13.96 28.08
C LEU A 13 2.31 14.46 27.96
N ASP A 14 3.11 14.39 29.02
CA ASP A 14 4.53 14.69 28.99
C ASP A 14 5.31 13.73 28.06
N MET A 15 4.98 12.43 28.08
CA MET A 15 5.53 11.47 27.12
C MET A 15 5.17 11.84 25.67
N LEU A 16 3.90 12.15 25.39
CA LEU A 16 3.47 12.55 24.04
C LEU A 16 4.11 13.87 23.60
N TRP A 17 4.35 14.79 24.54
CA TRP A 17 5.13 16.00 24.28
C TRP A 17 6.58 15.68 23.93
N SER A 18 7.23 14.79 24.66
CA SER A 18 8.63 14.39 24.38
C SER A 18 8.79 13.66 23.02
N LEU A 19 7.69 13.16 22.46
CA LEU A 19 7.63 12.54 21.13
C LEU A 19 7.21 13.52 20.01
N ASP A 20 7.20 14.82 20.28
CA ASP A 20 6.75 15.87 19.35
C ASP A 20 5.31 15.69 18.82
N LEU A 21 4.46 14.97 19.55
CA LEU A 21 3.05 14.82 19.21
C LEU A 21 2.18 15.93 19.83
N LEU A 22 2.61 16.48 20.95
CA LEU A 22 1.95 17.57 21.65
C LEU A 22 2.89 18.78 21.79
N HIS A 23 2.28 19.94 21.84
CA HIS A 23 2.90 21.18 22.27
C HIS A 23 2.50 21.42 23.73
N ARG A 24 3.49 21.63 24.63
CA ARG A 24 3.28 21.96 26.03
C ARG A 24 3.27 23.49 26.18
N ILE A 25 2.28 23.99 26.89
CA ILE A 25 2.08 25.41 27.20
C ILE A 25 2.23 25.54 28.71
N ASP A 26 3.32 26.19 29.14
CA ASP A 26 3.58 26.42 30.55
C ASP A 26 2.54 27.38 31.17
N GLY A 27 2.17 27.10 32.42
CA GLY A 27 1.15 27.83 33.16
C GLY A 27 0.63 27.02 34.33
N ASP A 28 -0.26 27.58 35.10
CA ASP A 28 -0.97 26.88 36.19
C ASP A 28 -2.47 26.90 35.91
N PRO A 29 -3.07 25.79 35.47
CA PRO A 29 -2.43 24.50 35.18
C PRO A 29 -1.69 24.47 33.82
N VAL A 30 -0.70 23.57 33.68
CA VAL A 30 -0.04 23.23 32.43
C VAL A 30 -1.07 22.74 31.42
N ARG A 31 -0.97 23.18 30.18
CA ARG A 31 -1.86 22.78 29.08
C ARG A 31 -1.10 22.13 27.93
N TYR A 32 -1.82 21.32 27.14
CA TYR A 32 -1.26 20.66 25.97
C TYR A 32 -2.15 20.89 24.76
N ARG A 33 -1.55 21.01 23.58
CA ARG A 33 -2.22 21.10 22.30
C ARG A 33 -1.55 20.16 21.31
N CYS A 34 -2.33 19.55 20.43
CA CYS A 34 -1.78 18.70 19.38
C CYS A 34 -0.81 19.50 18.48
N GLN A 35 0.33 18.92 18.18
CA GLN A 35 1.19 19.37 17.09
C GLN A 35 0.48 19.19 15.75
N PRO A 36 0.82 19.96 14.71
CA PRO A 36 0.16 19.88 13.40
C PRO A 36 0.10 18.46 12.83
N LEU A 37 1.17 17.68 12.94
CA LEU A 37 1.21 16.28 12.52
C LEU A 37 0.19 15.43 13.29
N ALA A 38 0.19 15.51 14.61
CA ALA A 38 -0.75 14.78 15.45
C ALA A 38 -2.19 15.19 15.17
N GLN A 39 -2.44 16.47 14.94
CA GLN A 39 -3.76 16.98 14.58
C GLN A 39 -4.22 16.43 13.23
N ALA A 40 -3.36 16.45 12.21
CA ALA A 40 -3.71 16.02 10.86
C ALA A 40 -4.03 14.53 10.76
N TYR A 41 -3.28 13.68 11.48
CA TYR A 41 -3.35 12.23 11.29
C TYR A 41 -3.99 11.45 12.43
N PHE A 42 -4.05 11.99 13.66
CA PHE A 42 -4.58 11.28 14.82
C PHE A 42 -5.86 11.87 15.40
N CYS A 43 -6.27 13.07 15.00
CA CYS A 43 -7.53 13.66 15.45
C CYS A 43 -8.67 13.30 14.50
N GLN A 44 -9.78 12.79 15.06
CA GLN A 44 -10.99 12.48 14.29
C GLN A 44 -11.53 13.73 13.56
N GLY A 45 -12.14 13.51 12.41
CA GLY A 45 -12.70 14.58 11.58
C GLY A 45 -11.70 15.28 10.67
N GLN A 46 -10.41 14.94 10.75
CA GLN A 46 -9.42 15.46 9.80
C GLN A 46 -9.38 14.62 8.52
N PRO A 47 -9.17 15.26 7.35
CA PRO A 47 -9.10 14.53 6.07
C PRO A 47 -8.01 13.43 6.03
N GLY A 48 -6.89 13.66 6.73
CA GLY A 48 -5.78 12.72 6.83
C GLY A 48 -5.87 11.73 7.99
N TYR A 49 -6.99 11.65 8.72
CA TYR A 49 -7.13 10.77 9.88
C TYR A 49 -6.83 9.31 9.53
N CYS A 50 -5.82 8.72 10.21
CA CYS A 50 -5.39 7.34 9.99
C CYS A 50 -5.05 6.59 11.30
N ALA A 51 -5.55 7.06 12.44
CA ALA A 51 -5.26 6.44 13.74
C ALA A 51 -5.78 5.00 13.85
N ASP A 52 -6.88 4.65 13.16
CA ASP A 52 -7.40 3.28 13.20
C ASP A 52 -6.56 2.34 12.34
N ALA A 53 -6.00 2.83 11.23
CA ALA A 53 -5.01 2.11 10.44
C ALA A 53 -3.77 1.78 11.28
N TRP A 54 -3.27 2.76 12.03
CA TRP A 54 -2.13 2.57 12.93
C TRP A 54 -2.43 1.55 14.03
N ARG A 55 -3.62 1.61 14.66
CA ARG A 55 -4.07 0.62 15.64
C ARG A 55 -4.17 -0.79 15.06
N TYR A 56 -4.67 -0.90 13.82
CA TYR A 56 -4.76 -2.18 13.11
C TYR A 56 -3.37 -2.78 12.90
N ARG A 57 -2.42 -2.01 12.37
CA ARG A 57 -1.02 -2.45 12.16
C ARG A 57 -0.35 -2.87 13.47
N ARG A 58 -0.52 -2.08 14.52
CA ARG A 58 0.04 -2.40 15.82
C ARG A 58 -0.47 -3.76 16.33
N ARG A 59 -1.76 -4.02 16.23
CA ARG A 59 -2.35 -5.32 16.63
C ARG A 59 -1.77 -6.48 15.82
N SER A 60 -1.65 -6.32 14.50
CA SER A 60 -1.07 -7.34 13.63
C SER A 60 0.38 -7.64 13.99
N LEU A 61 1.21 -6.61 14.24
CA LEU A 61 2.60 -6.78 14.64
C LEU A 61 2.74 -7.39 16.05
N SER A 62 1.86 -7.01 17.01
CA SER A 62 1.86 -7.61 18.33
C SER A 62 1.52 -9.11 18.28
N HIS A 63 0.47 -9.46 17.56
CA HIS A 63 0.10 -10.87 17.36
C HIS A 63 1.24 -11.68 16.72
N PHE A 64 1.94 -11.07 15.77
CA PHE A 64 3.09 -11.70 15.12
C PHE A 64 4.25 -11.92 16.09
N SER A 65 4.53 -10.95 16.98
CA SER A 65 5.60 -11.09 17.98
C SER A 65 5.33 -12.22 18.98
N GLU A 66 4.07 -12.52 19.26
CA GLU A 66 3.65 -13.63 20.10
C GLU A 66 3.93 -14.99 19.44
N GLN A 67 3.88 -15.07 18.12
CA GLN A 67 4.13 -16.29 17.33
C GLN A 67 5.60 -16.49 16.95
N LEU A 68 6.48 -15.55 17.28
CA LEU A 68 7.87 -15.56 16.81
C LEU A 68 8.62 -16.86 17.14
N ASN A 69 8.45 -17.36 18.37
CA ASN A 69 9.13 -18.60 18.80
C ASN A 69 8.65 -19.81 17.98
N GLU A 70 7.34 -19.92 17.74
CA GLU A 70 6.75 -21.01 16.94
C GLU A 70 7.22 -20.97 15.48
N LEU A 71 7.34 -19.77 14.90
CA LEU A 71 7.83 -19.59 13.54
C LEU A 71 9.32 -19.89 13.35
N LEU A 72 10.09 -19.91 14.44
CA LEU A 72 11.52 -20.24 14.44
C LEU A 72 11.79 -21.67 14.89
N ASP A 73 10.78 -22.40 15.38
CA ASP A 73 10.92 -23.76 15.87
C ASP A 73 11.05 -24.75 14.70
N LEU A 74 12.10 -25.57 14.73
CA LEU A 74 12.36 -26.61 13.72
C LEU A 74 11.34 -27.76 13.76
N ASP A 75 10.71 -27.98 14.89
CA ASP A 75 9.73 -29.06 15.08
C ASP A 75 8.32 -28.62 14.62
N SER A 76 8.10 -27.34 14.38
CA SER A 76 6.87 -26.81 13.83
C SER A 76 6.87 -26.91 12.30
N PRO A 77 5.81 -27.42 11.65
CA PRO A 77 5.73 -27.41 10.20
C PRO A 77 5.72 -25.96 9.69
N PRO A 78 6.51 -25.62 8.65
CA PRO A 78 6.50 -24.27 8.10
C PRO A 78 5.09 -23.93 7.59
N PRO A 79 4.57 -22.74 7.89
CA PRO A 79 3.29 -22.32 7.36
C PRO A 79 3.35 -22.25 5.83
N ASP A 80 2.28 -22.65 5.15
CA ASP A 80 2.16 -22.36 3.72
C ASP A 80 2.04 -20.85 3.52
N PRO A 81 3.03 -20.21 2.88
CA PRO A 81 3.07 -18.74 2.78
C PRO A 81 1.95 -18.16 1.95
N TYR A 82 1.26 -18.99 1.16
CA TYR A 82 0.27 -18.55 0.16
C TYR A 82 -1.12 -19.11 0.42
N VAL A 83 -1.33 -19.91 1.46
CA VAL A 83 -2.68 -20.30 1.87
C VAL A 83 -3.48 -19.06 2.24
N GLN A 84 -4.54 -18.86 1.52
CA GLN A 84 -5.46 -17.76 1.75
C GLN A 84 -6.46 -18.14 2.83
N THR A 85 -6.13 -17.82 4.04
CA THR A 85 -7.00 -18.13 5.17
C THR A 85 -8.04 -17.05 5.44
N ASN A 86 -8.01 -15.88 4.75
CA ASN A 86 -8.84 -14.77 5.22
C ASN A 86 -9.21 -13.69 4.18
N ALA A 87 -9.99 -14.04 3.16
CA ALA A 87 -10.56 -13.07 2.21
C ALA A 87 -11.37 -11.97 2.93
N THR A 88 -12.14 -12.33 3.97
CA THR A 88 -12.86 -11.38 4.82
C THR A 88 -11.89 -10.44 5.57
N GLY A 89 -10.73 -10.94 5.99
CA GLY A 89 -9.70 -10.12 6.63
C GLY A 89 -9.13 -9.05 5.71
N TRP A 90 -8.91 -9.37 4.44
CA TRP A 90 -8.47 -8.40 3.44
C TRP A 90 -9.53 -7.33 3.17
N ALA A 91 -10.80 -7.71 3.04
CA ALA A 91 -11.89 -6.74 2.89
C ALA A 91 -12.00 -5.80 4.11
N ASN A 92 -11.85 -6.32 5.33
CA ASN A 92 -11.82 -5.50 6.54
C ASN A 92 -10.59 -4.58 6.59
N ALA A 93 -9.42 -5.07 6.20
CA ALA A 93 -8.22 -4.24 6.07
C ALA A 93 -8.42 -3.13 5.02
N ALA A 94 -9.03 -3.43 3.88
CA ALA A 94 -9.36 -2.46 2.84
C ALA A 94 -10.28 -1.35 3.36
N ARG A 95 -11.29 -1.70 4.15
CA ARG A 95 -12.24 -0.71 4.72
C ARG A 95 -11.58 0.21 5.76
N VAL A 96 -10.77 -0.32 6.66
CA VAL A 96 -10.23 0.41 7.81
C VAL A 96 -8.79 0.86 7.52
N GLN A 97 -7.86 -0.08 7.48
CA GLN A 97 -6.44 0.22 7.43
C GLN A 97 -6.03 0.82 6.09
N ILE A 98 -6.18 0.05 5.01
CA ILE A 98 -5.70 0.45 3.67
C ILE A 98 -6.46 1.69 3.19
N GLY A 99 -7.77 1.75 3.44
CA GLY A 99 -8.59 2.90 3.07
C GLY A 99 -8.16 4.20 3.75
N GLN A 100 -7.82 4.16 5.04
CA GLN A 100 -7.29 5.33 5.73
C GLN A 100 -5.89 5.70 5.23
N GLU A 101 -5.01 4.73 5.05
CA GLU A 101 -3.65 4.96 4.55
C GLU A 101 -3.64 5.51 3.13
N GLN A 102 -4.50 5.00 2.25
CA GLN A 102 -4.63 5.52 0.90
C GLN A 102 -5.13 6.97 0.93
N ARG A 103 -6.18 7.28 1.69
CA ARG A 103 -6.69 8.66 1.80
C ARG A 103 -5.67 9.62 2.41
N ALA A 104 -4.99 9.19 3.45
CA ALA A 104 -4.06 10.06 4.17
C ALA A 104 -2.79 10.38 3.37
N ILE A 105 -2.24 9.41 2.66
CA ILE A 105 -0.88 9.51 2.10
C ILE A 105 -0.76 8.88 0.71
N ALA A 106 -1.19 7.61 0.52
CA ALA A 106 -0.78 6.83 -0.64
C ALA A 106 -1.35 7.34 -1.97
N VAL A 107 -2.57 7.91 -1.98
CA VAL A 107 -3.16 8.51 -3.18
C VAL A 107 -2.31 9.67 -3.69
N ALA A 108 -1.92 10.59 -2.81
CA ALA A 108 -1.09 11.72 -3.20
C ALA A 108 0.29 11.25 -3.71
N ALA A 109 0.92 10.33 -2.99
CA ALA A 109 2.23 9.78 -3.36
C ALA A 109 2.18 9.03 -4.70
N ALA A 110 1.13 8.24 -4.96
CA ALA A 110 0.94 7.53 -6.23
C ALA A 110 0.71 8.50 -7.39
N CYS A 111 -0.14 9.52 -7.20
CA CYS A 111 -0.36 10.56 -8.21
C CYS A 111 0.92 11.33 -8.54
N GLU A 112 1.72 11.71 -7.53
CA GLU A 112 3.02 12.34 -7.71
C GLU A 112 3.99 11.44 -8.49
N ALA A 113 4.09 10.17 -8.11
CA ALA A 113 4.94 9.20 -8.81
C ALA A 113 4.55 9.04 -10.28
N ILE A 114 3.26 8.88 -10.56
CA ILE A 114 2.74 8.70 -11.93
C ILE A 114 2.89 9.98 -12.76
N ALA A 115 2.78 11.17 -12.15
CA ALA A 115 2.99 12.44 -12.85
C ALA A 115 4.43 12.60 -13.37
N CYS A 116 5.40 11.91 -12.77
CA CYS A 116 6.79 11.89 -13.25
C CYS A 116 7.02 10.93 -14.43
N VAL A 117 6.01 10.14 -14.84
CA VAL A 117 6.14 9.15 -15.90
C VAL A 117 5.70 9.76 -17.24
N PRO A 118 6.62 9.88 -18.24
CA PRO A 118 6.28 10.46 -19.54
C PRO A 118 5.15 9.71 -20.22
N GLY A 119 4.09 10.41 -20.64
CA GLY A 119 2.93 9.83 -21.32
C GLY A 119 1.87 9.21 -20.40
N ALA A 120 2.12 9.07 -19.10
CA ALA A 120 1.11 8.53 -18.18
C ALA A 120 -0.09 9.48 -17.97
N ALA A 121 0.08 10.77 -18.28
CA ALA A 121 -1.00 11.76 -18.24
C ALA A 121 -2.09 11.46 -19.29
N ASP A 122 -1.71 10.86 -20.42
CA ASP A 122 -2.59 10.58 -21.56
C ASP A 122 -3.28 9.21 -21.46
N ALA A 123 -3.02 8.45 -20.39
CA ALA A 123 -3.60 7.13 -20.18
C ALA A 123 -5.14 7.20 -20.13
N ARG A 124 -5.80 6.43 -20.97
CA ARG A 124 -7.26 6.36 -21.09
C ARG A 124 -7.86 5.12 -20.41
N ARG A 125 -7.13 4.01 -20.42
CA ARG A 125 -7.54 2.77 -19.79
C ARG A 125 -6.57 2.38 -18.69
N ILE A 126 -7.00 2.46 -17.45
CA ILE A 126 -6.15 2.34 -16.24
C ILE A 126 -6.54 1.10 -15.45
N LEU A 127 -5.55 0.32 -15.02
CA LEU A 127 -5.72 -0.77 -14.07
C LEU A 127 -5.04 -0.41 -12.73
N ASP A 128 -5.80 -0.48 -11.65
CA ASP A 128 -5.31 -0.47 -10.27
C ASP A 128 -5.27 -1.93 -9.79
N LEU A 129 -4.08 -2.56 -9.88
CA LEU A 129 -3.88 -3.98 -9.65
C LEU A 129 -3.54 -4.26 -8.18
N GLY A 130 -4.36 -5.08 -7.52
CA GLY A 130 -4.29 -5.26 -6.08
C GLY A 130 -4.67 -3.96 -5.36
N GLY A 131 -5.63 -3.21 -5.92
CA GLY A 131 -5.94 -1.84 -5.52
C GLY A 131 -6.57 -1.70 -4.14
N GLY A 132 -6.96 -2.82 -3.48
CA GLY A 132 -7.61 -2.78 -2.18
C GLY A 132 -8.93 -2.01 -2.25
N PRO A 133 -9.09 -0.90 -1.52
CA PRO A 133 -10.29 -0.06 -1.58
C PRO A 133 -10.42 0.76 -2.88
N GLY A 134 -9.44 0.69 -3.81
CA GLY A 134 -9.48 1.30 -5.13
C GLY A 134 -9.30 2.81 -5.17
N LEU A 135 -8.86 3.45 -4.07
CA LEU A 135 -8.83 4.92 -4.00
C LEU A 135 -7.75 5.53 -4.89
N ILE A 136 -6.66 4.80 -5.17
CA ILE A 136 -5.63 5.27 -6.11
C ILE A 136 -6.20 5.26 -7.52
N GLY A 137 -6.79 4.15 -7.98
CA GLY A 137 -7.46 4.06 -9.27
C GLY A 137 -8.54 5.13 -9.44
N ILE A 138 -9.35 5.36 -8.41
CA ILE A 138 -10.38 6.42 -8.38
C ILE A 138 -9.73 7.80 -8.62
N ALA A 139 -8.69 8.14 -7.90
CA ALA A 139 -8.00 9.42 -8.04
C ALA A 139 -7.38 9.60 -9.45
N LEU A 140 -6.81 8.53 -10.01
CA LEU A 140 -6.26 8.55 -11.35
C LEU A 140 -7.33 8.82 -12.42
N VAL A 141 -8.51 8.22 -12.29
CA VAL A 141 -9.62 8.41 -13.22
C VAL A 141 -10.29 9.78 -13.02
N GLN A 142 -10.39 10.27 -11.78
CA GLN A 142 -10.93 11.60 -11.49
C GLN A 142 -10.13 12.73 -12.15
N THR A 143 -8.81 12.61 -12.16
CA THR A 143 -7.91 13.61 -12.76
C THR A 143 -7.83 13.53 -14.28
N ARG A 144 -8.47 12.53 -14.91
CA ARG A 144 -8.46 12.28 -16.36
C ARG A 144 -9.89 12.09 -16.87
N PRO A 145 -10.57 13.16 -17.35
CA PRO A 145 -12.00 13.11 -17.72
C PRO A 145 -12.36 12.03 -18.74
N ASP A 146 -11.47 11.77 -19.71
CA ASP A 146 -11.68 10.82 -20.81
C ASP A 146 -11.19 9.40 -20.49
N SER A 147 -10.78 9.13 -19.23
CA SER A 147 -10.27 7.83 -18.86
C SER A 147 -11.34 6.93 -18.24
N THR A 148 -11.10 5.63 -18.37
CA THR A 148 -11.82 4.56 -17.68
C THR A 148 -10.85 3.79 -16.78
N GLY A 149 -11.37 3.16 -15.72
CA GLY A 149 -10.56 2.42 -14.77
C GLY A 149 -11.11 1.06 -14.42
N VAL A 150 -10.22 0.16 -14.06
CA VAL A 150 -10.53 -1.15 -13.48
C VAL A 150 -9.75 -1.26 -12.17
N VAL A 151 -10.40 -1.74 -11.12
CA VAL A 151 -9.72 -2.19 -9.90
C VAL A 151 -9.77 -3.71 -9.87
N PHE A 152 -8.63 -4.35 -9.75
CA PHE A 152 -8.53 -5.79 -9.56
C PHE A 152 -8.11 -6.11 -8.14
N ASP A 153 -8.85 -6.96 -7.45
CA ASP A 153 -8.48 -7.50 -6.14
C ASP A 153 -9.28 -8.79 -5.86
N TRP A 154 -9.07 -9.40 -4.70
CA TRP A 154 -9.93 -10.50 -4.22
C TRP A 154 -11.40 -10.10 -4.27
N PRO A 155 -12.34 -11.03 -4.55
CA PRO A 155 -13.75 -10.71 -4.74
C PRO A 155 -14.35 -9.86 -3.62
N GLU A 156 -14.08 -10.21 -2.36
CA GLU A 156 -14.56 -9.48 -1.18
C GLU A 156 -13.94 -8.09 -1.04
N THR A 157 -12.69 -7.95 -1.43
CA THR A 157 -11.97 -6.67 -1.42
C THR A 157 -12.41 -5.80 -2.60
N ALA A 158 -12.60 -6.39 -3.77
CA ALA A 158 -13.14 -5.71 -4.95
C ALA A 158 -14.55 -5.15 -4.71
N ALA A 159 -15.36 -5.81 -3.88
CA ALA A 159 -16.66 -5.27 -3.46
C ALA A 159 -16.50 -3.96 -2.67
N VAL A 160 -15.45 -3.82 -1.85
CA VAL A 160 -15.15 -2.55 -1.16
C VAL A 160 -14.76 -1.46 -2.15
N ALA A 161 -13.95 -1.79 -3.16
CA ALA A 161 -13.61 -0.86 -4.23
C ALA A 161 -14.85 -0.43 -5.02
N GLN A 162 -15.78 -1.34 -5.32
CA GLN A 162 -17.03 -1.03 -6.01
C GLN A 162 -17.89 -0.03 -5.22
N GLU A 163 -17.96 -0.18 -3.89
CA GLU A 163 -18.66 0.78 -3.03
C GLU A 163 -18.02 2.17 -3.11
N ASN A 164 -16.68 2.25 -3.06
CA ASN A 164 -15.95 3.53 -3.15
C ASN A 164 -16.09 4.17 -4.54
N ILE A 165 -16.07 3.38 -5.61
CA ILE A 165 -16.31 3.85 -6.98
C ILE A 165 -17.70 4.48 -7.09
N ALA A 166 -18.73 3.83 -6.54
CA ALA A 166 -20.09 4.35 -6.52
C ALA A 166 -20.19 5.66 -5.72
N GLN A 167 -19.57 5.73 -4.53
CA GLN A 167 -19.51 6.93 -3.70
C GLN A 167 -18.77 8.10 -4.38
N ALA A 168 -17.77 7.80 -5.20
CA ALA A 168 -17.05 8.79 -5.99
C ALA A 168 -17.80 9.25 -7.26
N GLY A 169 -18.96 8.69 -7.56
CA GLY A 169 -19.73 9.00 -8.75
C GLY A 169 -19.12 8.48 -10.06
N LEU A 170 -18.28 7.45 -9.98
CA LEU A 170 -17.51 6.93 -11.11
C LEU A 170 -18.06 5.61 -11.69
N ALA A 171 -19.23 5.15 -11.29
CA ALA A 171 -19.81 3.87 -11.72
C ALA A 171 -19.96 3.75 -13.26
N GLY A 172 -20.05 4.87 -13.99
CA GLY A 172 -20.09 4.90 -15.46
C GLY A 172 -18.73 4.83 -16.14
N ARG A 173 -17.62 4.97 -15.40
CA ARG A 173 -16.24 5.01 -15.93
C ARG A 173 -15.31 4.00 -15.27
N MET A 174 -15.70 3.42 -14.15
CA MET A 174 -14.87 2.44 -13.42
C MET A 174 -15.66 1.18 -13.12
N THR A 175 -14.97 0.05 -13.18
CA THR A 175 -15.47 -1.27 -12.82
C THR A 175 -14.48 -2.00 -11.92
N VAL A 176 -14.90 -3.11 -11.35
CA VAL A 176 -14.01 -4.01 -10.59
C VAL A 176 -13.94 -5.38 -11.25
N ILE A 177 -12.83 -6.06 -11.07
CA ILE A 177 -12.65 -7.48 -11.35
C ILE A 177 -12.26 -8.15 -10.03
N GLY A 178 -13.08 -9.06 -9.54
CA GLY A 178 -12.75 -9.90 -8.40
C GLY A 178 -12.12 -11.20 -8.85
N GLY A 179 -10.95 -11.56 -8.30
CA GLY A 179 -10.27 -12.78 -8.68
C GLY A 179 -8.95 -13.02 -7.93
N ASP A 180 -8.37 -14.19 -8.16
CA ASP A 180 -7.02 -14.53 -7.72
C ASP A 180 -6.00 -14.07 -8.77
N LEU A 181 -5.16 -13.11 -8.41
CA LEU A 181 -4.13 -12.59 -9.31
C LEU A 181 -3.14 -13.67 -9.80
N ALA A 182 -2.93 -14.75 -9.03
CA ALA A 182 -2.06 -15.84 -9.44
C ALA A 182 -2.60 -16.60 -10.66
N VAL A 183 -3.91 -16.78 -10.76
CA VAL A 183 -4.54 -17.66 -11.78
C VAL A 183 -5.52 -16.95 -12.69
N ASP A 184 -6.29 -15.98 -12.19
CA ASP A 184 -7.38 -15.36 -12.95
C ASP A 184 -6.90 -14.29 -13.94
N PRO A 185 -7.65 -14.03 -15.01
CA PRO A 185 -7.35 -12.97 -15.97
C PRO A 185 -7.60 -11.58 -15.38
N ILE A 186 -6.73 -10.64 -15.70
CA ILE A 186 -6.80 -9.24 -15.21
C ILE A 186 -7.36 -8.26 -16.24
N GLY A 187 -7.84 -8.76 -17.39
CA GLY A 187 -8.23 -7.93 -18.54
C GLY A 187 -7.02 -7.58 -19.43
N GLN A 188 -7.25 -6.72 -20.41
CA GLN A 188 -6.24 -6.36 -21.43
C GLN A 188 -6.43 -4.93 -21.95
N GLY A 189 -5.39 -4.43 -22.67
CA GLY A 189 -5.43 -3.16 -23.37
C GLY A 189 -5.33 -1.95 -22.44
N TYR A 190 -4.59 -2.07 -21.36
CA TYR A 190 -4.36 -0.95 -20.43
C TYR A 190 -3.22 -0.05 -20.92
N ASP A 191 -3.45 1.25 -20.89
CA ASP A 191 -2.41 2.26 -21.15
C ASP A 191 -1.52 2.45 -19.92
N LEU A 192 -2.09 2.24 -18.73
CA LEU A 192 -1.41 2.36 -17.45
C LEU A 192 -1.85 1.26 -16.48
N ILE A 193 -0.89 0.54 -15.91
CA ILE A 193 -1.11 -0.34 -14.76
C ILE A 193 -0.38 0.26 -13.56
N TRP A 194 -1.12 0.47 -12.49
CA TRP A 194 -0.58 0.76 -11.16
C TRP A 194 -0.59 -0.51 -10.31
N CYS A 195 0.53 -0.83 -9.64
CA CYS A 195 0.63 -1.98 -8.73
C CYS A 195 1.49 -1.63 -7.52
N SER A 196 0.95 -1.72 -6.32
CA SER A 196 1.67 -1.34 -5.10
C SER A 196 1.55 -2.40 -4.02
N SER A 197 2.70 -2.85 -3.51
CA SER A 197 2.79 -3.77 -2.36
C SER A 197 2.01 -5.10 -2.52
N VAL A 198 1.99 -5.67 -3.72
CA VAL A 198 1.24 -6.87 -4.07
C VAL A 198 2.14 -8.10 -4.23
N LEU A 199 3.30 -7.95 -4.87
CA LEU A 199 4.11 -9.09 -5.35
C LEU A 199 4.56 -10.05 -4.24
N HIS A 200 4.78 -9.58 -3.03
CA HIS A 200 5.17 -10.43 -1.90
C HIS A 200 4.03 -11.33 -1.37
N PHE A 201 2.82 -11.19 -1.90
CA PHE A 201 1.69 -12.08 -1.62
C PHE A 201 1.52 -13.19 -2.66
N LEU A 202 2.35 -13.21 -3.70
CA LEU A 202 2.19 -14.10 -4.84
C LEU A 202 3.26 -15.20 -4.87
N PRO A 203 2.88 -16.43 -5.22
CA PRO A 203 3.81 -17.55 -5.29
C PRO A 203 4.84 -17.39 -6.43
N ASP A 204 4.44 -16.80 -7.56
CA ASP A 204 5.28 -16.52 -8.71
C ASP A 204 5.15 -15.06 -9.16
N PRO A 205 5.94 -14.14 -8.57
CA PRO A 205 5.99 -12.75 -9.00
C PRO A 205 6.38 -12.56 -10.46
N ALA A 206 7.25 -13.41 -11.00
CA ALA A 206 7.69 -13.31 -12.40
C ALA A 206 6.55 -13.62 -13.39
N ALA A 207 5.75 -14.65 -13.10
CA ALA A 207 4.56 -14.94 -13.90
C ALA A 207 3.56 -13.78 -13.85
N THR A 208 3.41 -13.14 -12.69
CA THR A 208 2.54 -11.97 -12.56
C THR A 208 3.06 -10.77 -13.33
N LEU A 209 4.37 -10.52 -13.33
CA LEU A 209 4.97 -9.46 -14.14
C LEU A 209 4.73 -9.70 -15.65
N ARG A 210 4.86 -10.94 -16.14
CA ARG A 210 4.51 -11.29 -17.52
C ARG A 210 3.01 -11.08 -17.80
N LYS A 211 2.12 -11.51 -16.89
CA LYS A 211 0.68 -11.28 -16.99
C LYS A 211 0.34 -9.79 -17.12
N MET A 212 0.98 -8.92 -16.31
CA MET A 212 0.82 -7.46 -16.43
C MET A 212 1.36 -6.93 -17.74
N HIS A 213 2.53 -7.41 -18.19
CA HIS A 213 3.09 -7.04 -19.50
C HIS A 213 2.11 -7.33 -20.65
N ASP A 214 1.53 -8.52 -20.67
CA ASP A 214 0.59 -8.93 -21.70
C ASP A 214 -0.75 -8.18 -21.63
N ALA A 215 -1.13 -7.72 -20.45
CA ALA A 215 -2.34 -6.92 -20.23
C ALA A 215 -2.19 -5.45 -20.68
N LEU A 216 -0.98 -4.93 -20.77
CA LEU A 216 -0.73 -3.58 -21.29
C LEU A 216 -1.02 -3.50 -22.79
N ALA A 217 -1.51 -2.37 -23.25
CA ALA A 217 -1.51 -2.00 -24.66
C ALA A 217 -0.07 -1.83 -25.20
N PRO A 218 0.19 -1.97 -26.51
CA PRO A 218 1.48 -1.58 -27.08
C PRO A 218 1.86 -0.15 -26.70
N GLY A 219 3.05 0.03 -26.13
CA GLY A 219 3.49 1.32 -25.59
C GLY A 219 2.93 1.69 -24.20
N GLY A 220 2.06 0.85 -23.64
CA GLY A 220 1.50 1.04 -22.31
C GLY A 220 2.55 0.95 -21.19
N GLN A 221 2.23 1.50 -20.05
CA GLN A 221 3.16 1.73 -18.95
C GLN A 221 2.75 0.99 -17.69
N LEU A 222 3.73 0.41 -17.02
CA LEU A 222 3.62 -0.13 -15.66
C LEU A 222 4.29 0.84 -14.69
N VAL A 223 3.60 1.18 -13.61
CA VAL A 223 4.16 1.91 -12.46
C VAL A 223 3.94 1.08 -11.22
N MET A 224 5.02 0.75 -10.54
CA MET A 224 4.99 -0.11 -9.36
C MET A 224 5.63 0.61 -8.17
N ALA A 225 5.06 0.42 -6.98
CA ALA A 225 5.64 0.89 -5.72
C ALA A 225 5.78 -0.29 -4.75
N HIS A 226 7.02 -0.76 -4.56
CA HIS A 226 7.32 -1.91 -3.70
C HIS A 226 8.50 -1.61 -2.78
N ALA A 227 8.47 -2.18 -1.57
CA ALA A 227 9.66 -2.23 -0.75
C ALA A 227 10.64 -3.27 -1.33
N GLU A 228 11.90 -2.90 -1.40
CA GLU A 228 13.01 -3.81 -1.62
C GLU A 228 13.93 -3.76 -0.40
N ILE A 229 14.56 -4.89 -0.04
CA ILE A 229 15.50 -4.95 1.08
C ILE A 229 16.84 -4.37 0.63
N PRO A 230 17.27 -3.21 1.18
CA PRO A 230 18.55 -2.60 0.83
C PRO A 230 19.74 -3.46 1.28
N ALA A 231 20.89 -3.30 0.61
CA ALA A 231 22.14 -3.94 1.00
C ALA A 231 22.80 -3.26 2.23
N ASP A 232 22.54 -1.98 2.43
CA ASP A 232 23.02 -1.22 3.57
C ASP A 232 22.19 -1.50 4.83
N ALA A 233 22.84 -1.83 5.94
CA ALA A 233 22.19 -2.23 7.18
C ALA A 233 21.31 -1.12 7.78
N ARG A 234 21.71 0.16 7.69
CA ARG A 234 20.96 1.29 8.23
C ARG A 234 19.67 1.53 7.42
N ALA A 235 19.77 1.43 6.10
CA ALA A 235 18.60 1.49 5.22
C ALA A 235 17.68 0.27 5.41
N ALA A 236 18.25 -0.93 5.54
CA ALA A 236 17.51 -2.16 5.79
C ALA A 236 16.73 -2.13 7.13
N ALA A 237 17.24 -1.42 8.15
CA ALA A 237 16.55 -1.24 9.43
C ALA A 237 15.19 -0.50 9.30
N ARG A 238 14.95 0.20 8.20
CA ARG A 238 13.65 0.84 7.91
C ARG A 238 12.65 -0.11 7.22
N VAL A 239 13.13 -1.20 6.62
CA VAL A 239 12.34 -2.14 5.82
C VAL A 239 12.12 -3.45 6.57
N LEU A 240 13.21 -4.08 7.04
CA LEU A 240 13.16 -5.42 7.61
C LEU A 240 12.20 -5.58 8.79
N PRO A 241 12.11 -4.66 9.78
CA PRO A 241 11.20 -4.86 10.92
C PRO A 241 9.74 -5.00 10.49
N TYR A 242 9.34 -4.31 9.42
CA TYR A 242 7.99 -4.40 8.91
C TYR A 242 7.75 -5.67 8.08
N TYR A 243 8.75 -6.10 7.28
CA TYR A 243 8.63 -7.26 6.40
C TYR A 243 9.09 -8.58 7.03
N LEU A 244 9.69 -8.54 8.23
CA LEU A 244 10.10 -9.75 8.95
C LEU A 244 8.96 -10.79 9.05
N PRO A 245 7.72 -10.41 9.38
CA PRO A 245 6.60 -11.33 9.38
C PRO A 245 6.43 -12.07 8.04
N MET A 246 6.48 -11.36 6.95
CA MET A 246 6.33 -11.94 5.61
C MET A 246 7.46 -12.95 5.31
N LEU A 247 8.69 -12.58 5.66
CA LEU A 247 9.87 -13.43 5.45
C LEU A 247 9.82 -14.71 6.31
N LEU A 248 9.40 -14.60 7.57
CA LEU A 248 9.27 -15.77 8.47
C LEU A 248 8.12 -16.70 8.05
N LEU A 249 7.09 -16.14 7.40
CA LEU A 249 6.04 -16.94 6.75
C LEU A 249 6.48 -17.54 5.42
N GLY A 250 7.74 -17.40 5.00
CA GLY A 250 8.25 -17.93 3.74
C GLY A 250 7.89 -17.12 2.49
N ARG A 251 7.32 -15.92 2.66
CA ARG A 251 7.01 -15.03 1.53
C ARG A 251 8.28 -14.35 1.02
N ARG A 252 8.28 -14.00 -0.27
CA ARG A 252 9.42 -13.34 -0.91
C ARG A 252 9.29 -11.83 -0.86
N VAL A 253 10.28 -11.17 -0.28
CA VAL A 253 10.48 -9.72 -0.42
C VAL A 253 11.76 -9.52 -1.24
N THR A 254 11.69 -8.78 -2.34
CA THR A 254 12.81 -8.58 -3.26
C THR A 254 13.93 -7.79 -2.60
N ARG A 255 15.17 -8.06 -3.01
CA ARG A 255 16.35 -7.26 -2.64
C ARG A 255 16.55 -6.13 -3.62
N ALA A 256 17.21 -5.08 -3.19
CA ALA A 256 17.49 -3.89 -4.00
C ALA A 256 17.99 -4.23 -5.41
N GLY A 257 17.28 -3.73 -6.42
CA GLY A 257 17.54 -3.94 -7.84
C GLY A 257 17.08 -5.30 -8.40
N GLU A 258 16.53 -6.19 -7.59
CA GLU A 258 16.02 -7.48 -8.05
C GLU A 258 14.75 -7.30 -8.89
N LEU A 259 13.83 -6.46 -8.44
CA LEU A 259 12.58 -6.21 -9.14
C LEU A 259 12.80 -5.57 -10.51
N GLY A 260 13.78 -4.66 -10.61
CA GLY A 260 14.15 -4.08 -11.90
C GLY A 260 14.66 -5.11 -12.90
N ARG A 261 15.48 -6.08 -12.47
CA ARG A 261 15.91 -7.21 -13.32
C ARG A 261 14.73 -8.11 -13.72
N MET A 262 13.85 -8.43 -12.79
CA MET A 262 12.65 -9.24 -13.07
C MET A 262 11.75 -8.58 -14.12
N LEU A 263 11.63 -7.26 -14.12
CA LEU A 263 10.90 -6.52 -15.16
C LEU A 263 11.57 -6.67 -16.53
N GLN A 264 12.88 -6.49 -16.61
CA GLN A 264 13.64 -6.68 -17.86
C GLN A 264 13.49 -8.11 -18.40
N ASP A 265 13.64 -9.11 -17.53
CA ASP A 265 13.47 -10.53 -17.88
C ASP A 265 12.02 -10.87 -18.30
N SER A 266 11.05 -10.07 -17.88
CA SER A 266 9.63 -10.19 -18.27
C SER A 266 9.28 -9.44 -19.56
N GLY A 267 10.26 -8.86 -20.28
CA GLY A 267 10.08 -8.22 -21.57
C GLY A 267 9.81 -6.72 -21.54
N TYR A 268 9.83 -6.10 -20.36
CA TYR A 268 9.66 -4.65 -20.25
C TYR A 268 10.89 -3.88 -20.72
N GLN A 269 10.64 -2.73 -21.30
CA GLN A 269 11.66 -1.75 -21.70
C GLN A 269 11.59 -0.49 -20.84
N ASP A 270 12.60 0.37 -20.96
CA ASP A 270 12.68 1.66 -20.26
C ASP A 270 12.50 1.54 -18.75
N VAL A 271 13.02 0.44 -18.15
CA VAL A 271 12.92 0.21 -16.71
C VAL A 271 13.74 1.27 -15.97
N ARG A 272 13.07 2.07 -15.18
CA ARG A 272 13.66 3.14 -14.35
C ARG A 272 13.13 3.04 -12.93
N GLY A 273 13.90 3.51 -11.96
CA GLY A 273 13.47 3.47 -10.57
C GLY A 273 13.93 4.70 -9.79
N PHE A 274 13.19 5.02 -8.75
CA PHE A 274 13.53 6.04 -7.77
C PHE A 274 12.93 5.69 -6.41
N ASP A 275 13.56 6.15 -5.34
CA ASP A 275 13.07 5.93 -3.98
C ASP A 275 11.97 6.94 -3.63
N ALA A 276 10.95 6.46 -2.91
CA ALA A 276 9.84 7.28 -2.45
C ALA A 276 9.59 7.06 -0.94
N ASP A 277 9.74 8.13 -0.18
CA ASP A 277 9.62 8.11 1.28
C ASP A 277 8.21 8.44 1.80
N ARG A 278 7.27 8.75 0.90
CA ARG A 278 5.93 9.25 1.26
C ARG A 278 4.82 8.19 1.21
N PHE A 279 5.16 6.90 1.11
CA PHE A 279 4.18 5.83 1.21
C PHE A 279 4.02 5.35 2.66
N PRO A 280 2.86 4.77 3.04
CA PRO A 280 2.61 4.31 4.40
C PRO A 280 3.61 3.27 4.93
N MET A 281 4.26 2.55 4.03
CA MET A 281 5.25 1.51 4.32
C MET A 281 6.62 1.88 3.72
N ALA A 282 6.94 3.17 3.79
CA ALA A 282 8.20 3.68 3.29
C ALA A 282 9.42 3.15 4.09
N PRO A 283 10.57 3.06 3.42
CA PRO A 283 10.77 3.44 2.03
C PRO A 283 10.21 2.39 1.07
N VAL A 284 9.68 2.86 -0.05
CA VAL A 284 9.40 2.00 -1.20
C VAL A 284 10.23 2.45 -2.39
N HIS A 285 10.54 1.52 -3.27
CA HIS A 285 11.15 1.80 -4.56
C HIS A 285 10.03 1.87 -5.61
N VAL A 286 9.94 2.99 -6.31
CA VAL A 286 9.01 3.15 -7.44
C VAL A 286 9.74 2.76 -8.70
N LEU A 287 9.19 1.80 -9.42
CA LEU A 287 9.68 1.34 -10.71
C LEU A 287 8.68 1.71 -11.81
N THR A 288 9.19 2.21 -12.89
CA THR A 288 8.44 2.47 -14.11
C THR A 288 9.00 1.61 -15.23
N ALA A 289 8.13 1.05 -16.04
CA ALA A 289 8.52 0.19 -17.15
C ALA A 289 7.49 0.30 -18.28
N ARG A 290 7.87 -0.07 -19.49
CA ARG A 290 7.04 0.10 -20.68
C ARG A 290 6.94 -1.21 -21.47
N ARG A 291 5.74 -1.53 -21.97
CA ARG A 291 5.58 -2.52 -23.03
C ARG A 291 6.03 -1.94 -24.36
N THR A 292 6.79 -2.71 -25.16
CA THR A 292 7.22 -2.29 -26.49
C THR A 292 6.02 -1.81 -27.34
N ALA A 293 6.20 -0.73 -28.07
CA ALA A 293 5.28 -0.36 -29.14
C ALA A 293 5.38 -1.41 -30.27
N ALA A 294 4.24 -1.84 -30.79
CA ALA A 294 4.20 -2.81 -31.89
C ALA A 294 4.80 -2.21 -33.16
#